data_e09d8a1f33667a139f0e780b91d80522
#
_entry.id   e09d8a1f33667a139f0e780b91d80522
#
_cell.length_a   1.000
_cell.length_b   1.000
_cell.length_c   1.000
_cell.angle_alpha   90.00
_cell.angle_beta   90.00
_cell.angle_gamma   90.00
#
_symmetry.space_group_name_H-M   'P 1'
#
loop_
_entity.id
_entity.type
_entity.pdbx_description
1 polymer ?
#
loop_
_entity_poly.entity_id
_entity_poly.type
_entity_poly.pdbx_seq_one_letter_code
_entity_poly.pdbx_strand_id
1 'polypeptide(L)'
;MRTYYVGMDVHLASIVIVVLNGAGKIVMESVIETGAERVRGFIKQLRGKVYVTFEEGTQANWLHEVVRPLVTEVVVCDPRHNKLLQSGNKNDRVDAKKLAELLRNGALKGVYHGDNGVRTLKELVRTYDCLVSDSTRVMNRLKAIFRGRAIACGGHEIYRQDRRGQWLEKLREPGAKQRAGFLYEQLAALKPLRRKAKLAMVKEVRRQTAYHWLMSVPKLGSVSVAQLIAVVGTPHRFRSKQQFWTYVGLAVVTRSTADHEVVAGVLRRSQRPVSTRGLNRNHNHLLKRVFKNAATSACHSGPFKAGYDVRVARGMAPSLARLTIARQLAATTLAIWKRGEQFDPERKKQQAA
;
A
#
# COMPACT_ATOMS: atom_id res chain seq x y z
N MET A 1 -3.31 -10.12 -38.34
CA MET A 1 -2.31 -10.52 -37.31
C MET A 1 -3.06 -11.25 -36.21
N ARG A 2 -2.61 -12.44 -35.80
CA ARG A 2 -3.29 -13.21 -34.74
C ARG A 2 -3.15 -12.50 -33.39
N THR A 3 -4.21 -12.54 -32.58
CA THR A 3 -4.23 -11.97 -31.22
C THR A 3 -4.53 -13.08 -30.22
N TYR A 4 -3.75 -13.13 -29.16
CA TYR A 4 -3.86 -14.13 -28.10
C TYR A 4 -4.04 -13.46 -26.74
N TYR A 5 -4.94 -14.01 -25.93
CA TYR A 5 -5.18 -13.64 -24.55
C TYR A 5 -4.82 -14.82 -23.65
N VAL A 6 -3.81 -14.62 -22.82
CA VAL A 6 -3.20 -15.67 -22.00
C VAL A 6 -3.53 -15.40 -20.53
N GLY A 7 -4.23 -16.33 -19.91
CA GLY A 7 -4.43 -16.35 -18.46
C GLY A 7 -3.49 -17.37 -17.82
N MET A 8 -2.82 -16.97 -16.77
CA MET A 8 -1.90 -17.82 -16.01
C MET A 8 -2.35 -17.90 -14.55
N ASP A 9 -2.58 -19.11 -14.06
CA ASP A 9 -2.70 -19.40 -12.63
C ASP A 9 -1.34 -19.88 -12.13
N VAL A 10 -0.77 -19.14 -11.17
CA VAL A 10 0.66 -19.22 -10.81
C VAL A 10 0.83 -19.84 -9.44
N HIS A 11 1.39 -21.04 -9.41
CA HIS A 11 1.78 -21.74 -8.20
C HIS A 11 3.30 -21.84 -8.04
N LEU A 12 3.76 -22.28 -6.86
CA LEU A 12 5.19 -22.37 -6.57
C LEU A 12 5.91 -23.37 -7.51
N ALA A 13 5.29 -24.51 -7.81
CA ALA A 13 5.88 -25.58 -8.62
C ALA A 13 5.46 -25.52 -10.08
N SER A 14 4.26 -25.05 -10.39
CA SER A 14 3.68 -25.08 -11.73
C SER A 14 2.88 -23.84 -12.05
N ILE A 15 2.74 -23.55 -13.34
CA ILE A 15 1.88 -22.51 -13.88
C ILE A 15 0.91 -23.18 -14.85
N VAL A 16 -0.38 -23.02 -14.59
CA VAL A 16 -1.44 -23.43 -15.51
C VAL A 16 -1.77 -22.29 -16.44
N ILE A 17 -1.74 -22.58 -17.75
CA ILE A 17 -1.88 -21.57 -18.80
C ILE A 17 -3.03 -21.92 -19.70
N VAL A 18 -3.90 -20.96 -19.96
CA VAL A 18 -4.96 -21.04 -20.98
C VAL A 18 -4.81 -19.88 -21.95
N VAL A 19 -4.82 -20.20 -23.24
CA VAL A 19 -4.69 -19.23 -24.33
C VAL A 19 -5.99 -19.17 -25.12
N LEU A 20 -6.56 -17.99 -25.22
CA LEU A 20 -7.72 -17.69 -26.06
C LEU A 20 -7.31 -16.93 -27.30
N ASN A 21 -8.00 -17.17 -28.42
CA ASN A 21 -7.91 -16.31 -29.59
C ASN A 21 -8.81 -15.05 -29.48
N GLY A 22 -8.80 -14.17 -30.46
CA GLY A 22 -9.63 -12.96 -30.50
C GLY A 22 -11.14 -13.22 -30.39
N ALA A 23 -11.62 -14.38 -30.86
CA ALA A 23 -13.02 -14.80 -30.77
C ALA A 23 -13.38 -15.42 -29.39
N GLY A 24 -12.41 -15.59 -28.50
CA GLY A 24 -12.63 -16.19 -27.17
C GLY A 24 -12.60 -17.71 -27.14
N LYS A 25 -12.20 -18.36 -28.25
CA LYS A 25 -12.04 -19.82 -28.34
C LYS A 25 -10.68 -20.21 -27.74
N ILE A 26 -10.65 -21.25 -26.93
CA ILE A 26 -9.40 -21.84 -26.43
C ILE A 26 -8.62 -22.41 -27.60
N VAL A 27 -7.37 -21.99 -27.74
CA VAL A 27 -6.46 -22.48 -28.79
C VAL A 27 -5.29 -23.26 -28.23
N MET A 28 -4.99 -23.09 -26.95
CA MET A 28 -3.93 -23.85 -26.26
C MET A 28 -4.19 -23.88 -24.76
N GLU A 29 -3.86 -25.00 -24.16
CA GLU A 29 -3.81 -25.19 -22.71
C GLU A 29 -2.51 -25.91 -22.37
N SER A 30 -1.87 -25.52 -21.28
CA SER A 30 -0.61 -26.11 -20.86
C SER A 30 -0.41 -26.00 -19.36
N VAL A 31 0.32 -26.95 -18.81
CA VAL A 31 0.87 -26.86 -17.46
C VAL A 31 2.37 -26.91 -17.61
N ILE A 32 3.06 -25.90 -17.11
CA ILE A 32 4.51 -25.79 -17.19
C ILE A 32 5.10 -25.70 -15.78
N GLU A 33 6.35 -26.12 -15.63
CA GLU A 33 7.11 -25.88 -14.40
C GLU A 33 7.35 -24.39 -14.20
N THR A 34 7.29 -23.92 -12.95
CA THR A 34 7.54 -22.53 -12.59
C THR A 34 9.02 -22.21 -12.72
N GLY A 35 9.39 -21.67 -13.87
CA GLY A 35 10.77 -21.31 -14.20
C GLY A 35 10.83 -20.31 -15.35
N ALA A 36 11.81 -19.40 -15.32
CA ALA A 36 11.91 -18.31 -16.29
C ALA A 36 12.05 -18.84 -17.73
N GLU A 37 12.87 -19.86 -17.94
CA GLU A 37 13.10 -20.47 -19.26
C GLU A 37 11.85 -21.18 -19.80
N ARG A 38 11.11 -21.88 -18.93
CA ARG A 38 9.85 -22.54 -19.30
C ARG A 38 8.81 -21.51 -19.75
N VAL A 39 8.67 -20.43 -18.99
CA VAL A 39 7.74 -19.32 -19.33
C VAL A 39 8.16 -18.64 -20.64
N ARG A 40 9.45 -18.32 -20.81
CA ARG A 40 9.96 -17.73 -22.06
C ARG A 40 9.74 -18.64 -23.27
N GLY A 41 10.05 -19.93 -23.11
CA GLY A 41 9.87 -20.93 -24.16
C GLY A 41 8.41 -21.06 -24.57
N PHE A 42 7.48 -21.05 -23.63
CA PHE A 42 6.04 -21.11 -23.91
C PHE A 42 5.58 -19.84 -24.67
N ILE A 43 5.89 -18.65 -24.17
CA ILE A 43 5.43 -17.38 -24.78
C ILE A 43 5.98 -17.20 -26.22
N LYS A 44 7.23 -17.58 -26.48
CA LYS A 44 7.86 -17.48 -27.81
C LYS A 44 7.16 -18.31 -28.89
N GLN A 45 6.39 -19.32 -28.53
CA GLN A 45 5.60 -20.14 -29.48
C GLN A 45 4.37 -19.38 -30.00
N LEU A 46 3.91 -18.35 -29.31
CA LEU A 46 2.74 -17.56 -29.66
C LEU A 46 3.13 -16.44 -30.66
N ARG A 47 2.92 -16.69 -31.95
CA ARG A 47 3.25 -15.73 -33.01
C ARG A 47 2.09 -14.75 -33.25
N GLY A 48 2.23 -13.50 -32.79
CA GLY A 48 1.21 -12.45 -32.94
C GLY A 48 1.21 -11.42 -31.81
N LYS A 49 0.09 -10.73 -31.62
CA LYS A 49 -0.12 -9.86 -30.45
C LYS A 49 -0.51 -10.73 -29.26
N VAL A 50 0.31 -10.72 -28.22
CA VAL A 50 0.09 -11.52 -27.00
C VAL A 50 -0.20 -10.58 -25.83
N TYR A 51 -1.35 -10.79 -25.20
CA TYR A 51 -1.75 -10.14 -23.94
C TYR A 51 -1.75 -11.18 -22.83
N VAL A 52 -1.13 -10.89 -21.72
CA VAL A 52 -0.97 -11.85 -20.62
C VAL A 52 -1.55 -11.28 -19.34
N THR A 53 -2.21 -12.13 -18.55
CA THR A 53 -2.66 -11.79 -17.20
C THR A 53 -2.40 -12.91 -16.21
N PHE A 54 -2.18 -12.50 -14.97
CA PHE A 54 -2.10 -13.36 -13.79
C PHE A 54 -2.43 -12.54 -12.55
N GLU A 55 -2.71 -13.23 -11.44
CA GLU A 55 -3.06 -12.55 -10.20
C GLU A 55 -1.83 -12.05 -9.44
N GLU A 56 -2.03 -10.95 -8.69
CA GLU A 56 -1.04 -10.42 -7.76
C GLU A 56 -0.77 -11.44 -6.65
N GLY A 57 0.47 -11.88 -6.53
CA GLY A 57 0.93 -12.89 -5.57
C GLY A 57 2.42 -12.76 -5.28
N THR A 58 2.95 -13.71 -4.56
CA THR A 58 4.37 -13.72 -4.15
C THR A 58 5.34 -13.68 -5.34
N GLN A 59 4.98 -14.34 -6.43
CA GLN A 59 5.80 -14.45 -7.64
C GLN A 59 5.46 -13.42 -8.73
N ALA A 60 4.44 -12.57 -8.52
CA ALA A 60 3.92 -11.66 -9.53
C ALA A 60 4.99 -10.70 -10.10
N ASN A 61 5.84 -10.14 -9.25
CA ASN A 61 6.92 -9.25 -9.72
C ASN A 61 7.93 -9.98 -10.60
N TRP A 62 8.35 -11.17 -10.20
CA TRP A 62 9.27 -12.01 -10.98
C TRP A 62 8.66 -12.39 -12.33
N LEU A 63 7.43 -12.86 -12.33
CA LEU A 63 6.75 -13.27 -13.57
C LEU A 63 6.51 -12.09 -14.50
N HIS A 64 6.11 -10.93 -13.96
CA HIS A 64 5.96 -9.70 -14.74
C HIS A 64 7.25 -9.34 -15.50
N GLU A 65 8.41 -9.44 -14.83
CA GLU A 65 9.70 -9.13 -15.46
C GLU A 65 10.09 -10.13 -16.55
N VAL A 66 9.79 -11.42 -16.33
CA VAL A 66 10.06 -12.46 -17.32
C VAL A 66 9.20 -12.30 -18.57
N VAL A 67 7.92 -11.96 -18.39
CA VAL A 67 6.92 -11.92 -19.47
C VAL A 67 6.91 -10.58 -20.20
N ARG A 68 7.06 -9.45 -19.50
CA ARG A 68 6.90 -8.10 -20.05
C ARG A 68 7.67 -7.82 -21.34
N PRO A 69 8.96 -8.23 -21.49
CA PRO A 69 9.71 -7.97 -22.73
C PRO A 69 9.28 -8.84 -23.93
N LEU A 70 8.46 -9.85 -23.72
CA LEU A 70 8.10 -10.86 -24.73
C LEU A 70 6.69 -10.67 -25.30
N VAL A 71 5.87 -9.78 -24.72
CA VAL A 71 4.46 -9.67 -25.05
C VAL A 71 4.05 -8.22 -25.32
N THR A 72 2.87 -8.05 -25.90
CA THR A 72 2.30 -6.73 -26.19
C THR A 72 1.96 -5.99 -24.91
N GLU A 73 1.29 -6.69 -23.96
CA GLU A 73 0.88 -6.12 -22.68
C GLU A 73 0.78 -7.19 -21.60
N VAL A 74 1.11 -6.81 -20.37
CA VAL A 74 0.90 -7.62 -19.17
C VAL A 74 -0.02 -6.88 -18.22
N VAL A 75 -1.11 -7.52 -17.82
CA VAL A 75 -2.05 -7.00 -16.83
C VAL A 75 -2.00 -7.89 -15.59
N VAL A 76 -1.31 -7.47 -14.55
CA VAL A 76 -1.38 -8.15 -13.24
C VAL A 76 -2.63 -7.67 -12.52
N CYS A 77 -3.50 -8.57 -12.10
CA CYS A 77 -4.78 -8.20 -11.50
C CYS A 77 -4.84 -8.46 -9.98
N ASP A 78 -5.63 -7.64 -9.26
CA ASP A 78 -5.86 -7.84 -7.81
C ASP A 78 -6.98 -8.88 -7.60
N PRO A 79 -6.69 -10.05 -7.00
CA PRO A 79 -7.66 -11.11 -6.80
C PRO A 79 -8.89 -10.65 -6.00
N ARG A 80 -8.75 -9.64 -5.13
CA ARG A 80 -9.86 -9.09 -4.34
C ARG A 80 -10.89 -8.35 -5.18
N HIS A 81 -10.54 -7.92 -6.39
CA HIS A 81 -11.45 -7.26 -7.33
C HIS A 81 -12.08 -8.23 -8.33
N ASN A 82 -11.56 -9.44 -8.45
CA ASN A 82 -12.04 -10.46 -9.40
C ASN A 82 -13.20 -11.29 -8.82
N LYS A 83 -14.33 -10.65 -8.49
CA LYS A 83 -15.50 -11.36 -7.92
C LYS A 83 -16.01 -12.52 -8.78
N LEU A 84 -15.88 -12.43 -10.11
CA LEU A 84 -16.26 -13.49 -11.03
C LEU A 84 -15.41 -14.76 -10.89
N LEU A 85 -14.19 -14.64 -10.38
CA LEU A 85 -13.31 -15.80 -10.11
C LEU A 85 -13.70 -16.55 -8.83
N GLN A 86 -14.49 -15.93 -7.96
CA GLN A 86 -14.87 -16.52 -6.67
C GLN A 86 -16.11 -17.42 -6.74
N SER A 87 -16.81 -17.46 -7.89
CA SER A 87 -18.03 -18.26 -8.08
C SER A 87 -17.74 -19.56 -8.83
N GLY A 88 -18.22 -20.71 -8.31
CA GLY A 88 -18.14 -22.02 -8.93
C GLY A 88 -17.02 -22.92 -8.39
N ASN A 89 -16.85 -24.10 -9.01
CA ASN A 89 -15.82 -25.05 -8.67
C ASN A 89 -14.43 -24.47 -8.95
N LYS A 90 -13.55 -24.53 -7.95
CA LYS A 90 -12.16 -24.09 -8.09
C LYS A 90 -11.33 -25.19 -8.74
N ASN A 91 -10.76 -24.87 -9.87
CA ASN A 91 -9.75 -25.69 -10.57
C ASN A 91 -8.82 -24.71 -11.29
N ASP A 92 -7.53 -24.87 -11.15
CA ASP A 92 -6.48 -24.01 -11.69
C ASP A 92 -6.66 -23.71 -13.18
N ARG A 93 -7.14 -24.72 -13.97
CA ARG A 93 -7.48 -24.55 -15.39
C ARG A 93 -8.68 -23.61 -15.59
N VAL A 94 -9.71 -23.74 -14.76
CA VAL A 94 -10.90 -22.86 -14.80
C VAL A 94 -10.50 -21.43 -14.43
N ASP A 95 -9.64 -21.27 -13.43
CA ASP A 95 -9.19 -19.96 -12.97
C ASP A 95 -8.30 -19.28 -14.02
N ALA A 96 -7.35 -20.01 -14.64
CA ALA A 96 -6.57 -19.51 -15.78
C ALA A 96 -7.45 -19.12 -16.97
N LYS A 97 -8.48 -19.92 -17.30
CA LYS A 97 -9.45 -19.61 -18.38
C LYS A 97 -10.23 -18.34 -18.08
N LYS A 98 -10.79 -18.21 -16.88
CA LYS A 98 -11.52 -17.00 -16.43
C LYS A 98 -10.65 -15.74 -16.50
N LEU A 99 -9.39 -15.83 -16.09
CA LEU A 99 -8.42 -14.75 -16.22
C LEU A 99 -8.25 -14.32 -17.68
N ALA A 100 -8.07 -15.26 -18.62
CA ALA A 100 -7.94 -14.97 -20.03
C ALA A 100 -9.21 -14.33 -20.62
N GLU A 101 -10.40 -14.79 -20.23
CA GLU A 101 -11.69 -14.22 -20.61
C GLU A 101 -11.87 -12.77 -20.09
N LEU A 102 -11.55 -12.53 -18.83
CA LEU A 102 -11.61 -11.19 -18.23
C LEU A 102 -10.62 -10.22 -18.91
N LEU A 103 -9.41 -10.70 -19.24
CA LEU A 103 -8.43 -9.92 -19.98
C LEU A 103 -8.96 -9.54 -21.37
N ARG A 104 -9.49 -10.50 -22.12
CA ARG A 104 -10.06 -10.29 -23.46
C ARG A 104 -11.20 -9.27 -23.45
N ASN A 105 -12.05 -9.32 -22.43
CA ASN A 105 -13.20 -8.42 -22.27
C ASN A 105 -12.83 -7.05 -21.66
N GLY A 106 -11.55 -6.78 -21.34
CA GLY A 106 -11.13 -5.52 -20.71
C GLY A 106 -11.68 -5.32 -19.29
N ALA A 107 -12.13 -6.39 -18.62
CA ALA A 107 -12.78 -6.33 -17.32
C ALA A 107 -11.81 -6.38 -16.13
N LEU A 108 -10.51 -6.57 -16.38
CA LEU A 108 -9.50 -6.63 -15.32
C LEU A 108 -9.10 -5.24 -14.84
N LYS A 109 -8.99 -5.11 -13.54
CA LYS A 109 -8.36 -3.94 -12.92
C LYS A 109 -6.90 -4.25 -12.61
N GLY A 110 -6.02 -3.69 -13.44
CA GLY A 110 -4.58 -3.89 -13.29
C GLY A 110 -4.00 -3.29 -12.02
N VAL A 111 -3.09 -4.04 -11.38
CA VAL A 111 -2.17 -3.55 -10.36
C VAL A 111 -0.96 -2.95 -11.06
N TYR A 112 -0.48 -1.83 -10.55
CA TYR A 112 0.65 -1.14 -11.17
C TYR A 112 1.97 -1.90 -10.94
N HIS A 113 2.55 -2.42 -12.00
CA HIS A 113 3.91 -2.96 -12.07
C HIS A 113 4.73 -2.07 -13.01
N GLY A 114 5.47 -1.12 -12.44
CA GLY A 114 6.35 -0.23 -13.20
C GLY A 114 7.81 -0.51 -12.93
N ASP A 115 8.62 -0.39 -13.96
CA ASP A 115 10.07 -0.41 -13.86
C ASP A 115 10.57 0.99 -13.51
N ASN A 116 10.58 1.33 -12.22
CA ASN A 116 10.89 2.67 -11.72
C ASN A 116 12.26 2.76 -11.06
N GLY A 117 13.11 1.75 -11.18
CA GLY A 117 14.42 1.72 -10.51
C GLY A 117 14.34 1.72 -8.98
N VAL A 118 13.20 1.40 -8.39
CA VAL A 118 12.99 1.44 -6.92
C VAL A 118 12.91 0.06 -6.26
N ARG A 119 13.32 -1.01 -6.97
CA ARG A 119 13.23 -2.38 -6.47
C ARG A 119 14.01 -2.57 -5.16
N THR A 120 15.28 -2.20 -5.15
CA THR A 120 16.13 -2.26 -3.95
C THR A 120 15.51 -1.47 -2.80
N LEU A 121 15.00 -0.27 -3.09
CA LEU A 121 14.32 0.55 -2.09
C LEU A 121 13.06 -0.14 -1.53
N LYS A 122 12.26 -0.82 -2.38
CA LYS A 122 11.08 -1.58 -1.92
C LYS A 122 11.48 -2.66 -0.92
N GLU A 123 12.52 -3.44 -1.21
CA GLU A 123 12.98 -4.50 -0.30
C GLU A 123 13.52 -3.94 1.02
N LEU A 124 14.28 -2.83 0.98
CA LEU A 124 14.78 -2.16 2.18
C LEU A 124 13.65 -1.57 3.04
N VAL A 125 12.62 -0.99 2.41
CA VAL A 125 11.42 -0.49 3.11
C VAL A 125 10.66 -1.65 3.76
N ARG A 126 10.44 -2.76 3.05
CA ARG A 126 9.79 -3.97 3.60
C ARG A 126 10.56 -4.50 4.80
N THR A 127 11.88 -4.63 4.68
CA THR A 127 12.75 -5.08 5.77
C THR A 127 12.66 -4.17 6.98
N TYR A 128 12.75 -2.85 6.78
CA TYR A 128 12.62 -1.89 7.87
C TYR A 128 11.25 -1.96 8.56
N ASP A 129 10.16 -2.00 7.81
CA ASP A 129 8.79 -2.08 8.37
C ASP A 129 8.55 -3.42 9.08
N CYS A 130 9.11 -4.52 8.61
CA CYS A 130 9.10 -5.81 9.29
C CYS A 130 9.77 -5.70 10.67
N LEU A 131 10.99 -5.19 10.72
CA LEU A 131 11.75 -5.02 11.97
C LEU A 131 11.06 -4.05 12.96
N VAL A 132 10.39 -3.01 12.46
CA VAL A 132 9.55 -2.12 13.30
C VAL A 132 8.35 -2.87 13.87
N SER A 133 7.68 -3.69 13.06
CA SER A 133 6.53 -4.49 13.48
C SER A 133 6.93 -5.54 14.51
N ASP A 134 8.06 -6.22 14.30
CA ASP A 134 8.60 -7.21 15.24
C ASP A 134 8.96 -6.58 16.58
N SER A 135 9.67 -5.44 16.54
CA SER A 135 9.96 -4.67 17.75
C SER A 135 8.68 -4.32 18.53
N THR A 136 7.64 -3.86 17.82
CA THR A 136 6.36 -3.50 18.43
C THR A 136 5.66 -4.73 19.03
N ARG A 137 5.70 -5.88 18.35
CA ARG A 137 5.15 -7.15 18.88
C ARG A 137 5.86 -7.59 20.17
N VAL A 138 7.19 -7.52 20.19
CA VAL A 138 8.00 -7.86 21.38
C VAL A 138 7.68 -6.90 22.52
N MET A 139 7.62 -5.59 22.24
CA MET A 139 7.26 -4.57 23.22
C MET A 139 5.87 -4.81 23.83
N ASN A 140 4.88 -5.17 23.00
CA ASN A 140 3.53 -5.46 23.46
C ASN A 140 3.48 -6.74 24.33
N ARG A 141 4.20 -7.81 23.90
CA ARG A 141 4.32 -9.07 24.67
C ARG A 141 4.96 -8.81 26.04
N LEU A 142 6.02 -8.00 26.07
CA LEU A 142 6.68 -7.62 27.32
C LEU A 142 5.72 -6.90 28.25
N LYS A 143 5.00 -5.86 27.78
CA LYS A 143 3.99 -5.16 28.58
C LYS A 143 2.88 -6.09 29.08
N ALA A 144 2.48 -7.06 28.26
CA ALA A 144 1.43 -8.01 28.65
C ALA A 144 1.82 -8.86 29.87
N ILE A 145 3.11 -9.23 30.02
CA ILE A 145 3.60 -9.98 31.19
C ILE A 145 3.37 -9.18 32.49
N PHE A 146 3.71 -7.89 32.48
CA PHE A 146 3.56 -7.02 33.63
C PHE A 146 2.09 -6.68 33.93
N ARG A 147 1.33 -6.33 32.89
CA ARG A 147 -0.09 -6.01 33.04
C ARG A 147 -0.92 -7.19 33.54
N GLY A 148 -0.62 -8.41 33.09
CA GLY A 148 -1.24 -9.63 33.58
C GLY A 148 -0.98 -9.94 35.07
N ARG A 149 -0.10 -9.17 35.70
CA ARG A 149 0.21 -9.23 37.13
C ARG A 149 -0.12 -7.93 37.88
N ALA A 150 -0.99 -7.11 37.28
CA ALA A 150 -1.38 -5.80 37.82
C ALA A 150 -0.19 -4.84 38.08
N ILE A 151 0.96 -5.06 37.40
CA ILE A 151 2.12 -4.18 37.49
C ILE A 151 1.95 -3.06 36.44
N ALA A 152 1.83 -1.81 36.95
CA ALA A 152 1.71 -0.65 36.08
C ALA A 152 2.99 -0.43 35.28
N CYS A 153 2.86 -0.40 33.92
CA CYS A 153 3.97 -0.27 32.97
C CYS A 153 3.64 0.73 31.86
N GLY A 154 3.39 1.99 32.24
CA GLY A 154 3.14 3.08 31.30
C GLY A 154 4.40 3.53 30.55
N GLY A 155 4.23 4.31 29.48
CA GLY A 155 5.33 4.95 28.78
C GLY A 155 6.37 4.02 28.15
N HIS A 156 7.62 4.49 28.10
CA HIS A 156 8.75 3.79 27.46
C HIS A 156 9.80 3.27 28.47
N GLU A 157 9.64 3.56 29.79
CA GLU A 157 10.61 3.19 30.81
C GLU A 157 10.88 1.69 30.87
N ILE A 158 9.85 0.86 30.68
CA ILE A 158 9.96 -0.59 30.68
C ILE A 158 10.93 -1.12 29.60
N TYR A 159 11.20 -0.35 28.53
CA TYR A 159 12.06 -0.78 27.42
C TYR A 159 13.50 -0.29 27.53
N ARG A 160 13.80 0.50 28.56
CA ARG A 160 15.14 1.04 28.78
C ARG A 160 16.08 -0.06 29.26
N GLN A 161 17.28 -0.10 28.68
CA GLN A 161 18.27 -1.14 28.96
C GLN A 161 18.80 -1.05 30.40
N ASP A 162 19.02 0.16 30.85
CA ASP A 162 19.51 0.49 32.21
C ASP A 162 18.51 0.18 33.33
N ARG A 163 17.23 0.01 33.00
CA ARG A 163 16.16 -0.28 33.97
C ARG A 163 15.62 -1.71 33.91
N ARG A 164 16.17 -2.57 33.07
CA ARG A 164 15.69 -3.95 32.92
C ARG A 164 15.71 -4.76 34.19
N GLY A 165 16.81 -4.67 34.97
CA GLY A 165 16.93 -5.34 36.27
C GLY A 165 15.77 -4.98 37.19
N GLN A 166 15.53 -3.68 37.40
CA GLN A 166 14.45 -3.17 38.25
C GLN A 166 13.06 -3.65 37.82
N TRP A 167 12.83 -3.80 36.49
CA TRP A 167 11.57 -4.35 35.99
C TRP A 167 11.47 -5.86 36.24
N LEU A 168 12.56 -6.63 36.05
CA LEU A 168 12.57 -8.07 36.29
C LEU A 168 12.35 -8.42 37.74
N GLU A 169 12.84 -7.60 38.68
CA GLU A 169 12.64 -7.77 40.15
C GLU A 169 11.18 -7.66 40.56
N LYS A 170 10.36 -6.89 39.83
CA LYS A 170 8.92 -6.77 40.10
C LYS A 170 8.14 -8.07 39.80
N LEU A 171 8.75 -9.02 39.06
CA LEU A 171 8.16 -10.31 38.75
C LEU A 171 8.55 -11.32 39.82
N ARG A 172 7.56 -11.85 40.54
CA ARG A 172 7.80 -12.87 41.62
C ARG A 172 8.03 -14.27 41.05
N GLU A 173 7.30 -14.64 39.98
CA GLU A 173 7.33 -15.97 39.37
C GLU A 173 8.61 -16.17 38.54
N PRO A 174 9.40 -17.23 38.78
CA PRO A 174 10.64 -17.49 38.04
C PRO A 174 10.42 -17.60 36.53
N GLY A 175 9.36 -18.31 36.08
CA GLY A 175 9.03 -18.48 34.66
C GLY A 175 8.64 -17.18 33.97
N ALA A 176 7.93 -16.28 34.67
CA ALA A 176 7.60 -14.95 34.14
C ALA A 176 8.84 -14.07 34.00
N LYS A 177 9.73 -14.13 34.99
CA LYS A 177 11.01 -13.42 34.97
C LYS A 177 11.89 -13.87 33.82
N GLN A 178 12.02 -15.18 33.64
CA GLN A 178 12.77 -15.79 32.53
C GLN A 178 12.18 -15.40 31.17
N ARG A 179 10.86 -15.51 31.02
CA ARG A 179 10.16 -15.10 29.77
C ARG A 179 10.37 -13.64 29.45
N ALA A 180 10.31 -12.75 30.43
CA ALA A 180 10.58 -11.34 30.25
C ALA A 180 12.05 -11.10 29.87
N GLY A 181 12.99 -11.84 30.44
CA GLY A 181 14.41 -11.84 30.07
C GLY A 181 14.61 -12.12 28.57
N PHE A 182 14.07 -13.20 28.05
CA PHE A 182 14.16 -13.55 26.62
C PHE A 182 13.55 -12.45 25.70
N LEU A 183 12.44 -11.82 26.12
CA LEU A 183 11.86 -10.73 25.34
C LEU A 183 12.75 -9.47 25.37
N TYR A 184 13.43 -9.20 26.47
CA TYR A 184 14.41 -8.12 26.52
C TYR A 184 15.62 -8.37 25.62
N GLU A 185 16.12 -9.61 25.55
CA GLU A 185 17.20 -10.01 24.65
C GLU A 185 16.78 -9.87 23.20
N GLN A 186 15.59 -10.37 22.84
CA GLN A 186 15.02 -10.21 21.50
C GLN A 186 14.89 -8.73 21.11
N LEU A 187 14.42 -7.87 22.02
CA LEU A 187 14.32 -6.44 21.78
C LEU A 187 15.70 -5.79 21.59
N ALA A 188 16.71 -6.25 22.35
CA ALA A 188 18.08 -5.79 22.20
C ALA A 188 18.68 -6.15 20.83
N ALA A 189 18.42 -7.36 20.34
CA ALA A 189 18.88 -7.80 19.02
C ALA A 189 18.17 -7.04 17.88
N LEU A 190 16.87 -6.77 18.00
CA LEU A 190 16.10 -6.04 16.98
C LEU A 190 16.52 -4.57 16.84
N LYS A 191 16.96 -3.91 17.90
CA LYS A 191 17.32 -2.49 17.90
C LYS A 191 18.44 -2.13 16.91
N PRO A 192 19.61 -2.80 16.92
CA PRO A 192 20.69 -2.54 15.95
C PRO A 192 20.30 -2.93 14.52
N LEU A 193 19.55 -4.03 14.31
CA LEU A 193 19.09 -4.44 13.00
C LEU A 193 18.17 -3.37 12.38
N ARG A 194 17.22 -2.86 13.16
CA ARG A 194 16.33 -1.77 12.72
C ARG A 194 17.11 -0.52 12.35
N ARG A 195 18.16 -0.18 13.12
CA ARG A 195 19.05 0.97 12.81
C ARG A 195 19.79 0.74 11.50
N LYS A 196 20.37 -0.44 11.27
CA LYS A 196 21.07 -0.79 10.03
C LYS A 196 20.12 -0.73 8.83
N ALA A 197 18.94 -1.32 8.93
CA ALA A 197 17.93 -1.29 7.87
C ALA A 197 17.49 0.15 7.55
N LYS A 198 17.28 1.00 8.56
CA LYS A 198 16.97 2.42 8.36
C LYS A 198 18.08 3.14 7.60
N LEU A 199 19.33 2.95 7.98
CA LEU A 199 20.47 3.60 7.33
C LEU A 199 20.60 3.16 5.86
N ALA A 200 20.48 1.84 5.58
CA ALA A 200 20.52 1.32 4.21
C ALA A 200 19.37 1.90 3.36
N MET A 201 18.16 1.90 3.89
CA MET A 201 16.98 2.48 3.23
C MET A 201 17.14 3.98 2.94
N VAL A 202 17.66 4.75 3.90
CA VAL A 202 17.87 6.20 3.73
C VAL A 202 19.00 6.47 2.74
N LYS A 203 20.07 5.66 2.73
CA LYS A 203 21.13 5.74 1.74
C LYS A 203 20.59 5.51 0.33
N GLU A 204 19.74 4.50 0.15
CA GLU A 204 19.19 4.14 -1.15
C GLU A 204 18.19 5.19 -1.66
N VAL A 205 17.30 5.68 -0.81
CA VAL A 205 16.30 6.67 -1.24
C VAL A 205 16.91 8.01 -1.65
N ARG A 206 18.05 8.40 -1.10
CA ARG A 206 18.76 9.63 -1.47
C ARG A 206 19.24 9.65 -2.93
N ARG A 207 19.37 8.49 -3.57
CA ARG A 207 19.70 8.37 -5.00
C ARG A 207 18.51 8.73 -5.91
N GLN A 208 17.30 8.80 -5.36
CA GLN A 208 16.09 9.14 -6.11
C GLN A 208 15.93 10.65 -6.17
N THR A 209 15.81 11.22 -7.36
CA THR A 209 15.61 12.67 -7.56
C THR A 209 14.40 13.20 -6.76
N ALA A 210 13.33 12.43 -6.72
CA ALA A 210 12.12 12.75 -5.96
C ALA A 210 12.36 12.92 -4.44
N TYR A 211 13.44 12.36 -3.90
CA TYR A 211 13.76 12.48 -2.47
C TYR A 211 13.91 13.94 -2.05
N HIS A 212 14.64 14.74 -2.82
CA HIS A 212 14.91 16.14 -2.49
C HIS A 212 13.65 16.99 -2.49
N TRP A 213 12.76 16.77 -3.46
CA TRP A 213 11.47 17.47 -3.53
C TRP A 213 10.55 17.08 -2.38
N LEU A 214 10.44 15.78 -2.09
CA LEU A 214 9.55 15.27 -1.06
C LEU A 214 10.02 15.56 0.36
N MET A 215 11.33 15.71 0.58
CA MET A 215 11.89 16.15 1.86
C MET A 215 11.56 17.60 2.21
N SER A 216 11.23 18.44 1.23
CA SER A 216 10.78 19.81 1.47
C SER A 216 9.35 19.87 2.01
N VAL A 217 8.56 18.82 1.83
CA VAL A 217 7.17 18.77 2.33
C VAL A 217 7.17 18.76 3.86
N PRO A 218 6.50 19.71 4.53
CA PRO A 218 6.51 19.80 5.98
C PRO A 218 6.04 18.49 6.65
N LYS A 219 6.79 18.10 7.70
CA LYS A 219 6.51 16.89 8.51
C LYS A 219 6.68 15.54 7.81
N LEU A 220 7.20 15.51 6.57
CA LEU A 220 7.69 14.29 5.95
C LEU A 220 9.19 14.14 6.24
N GLY A 221 9.55 13.13 7.01
CA GLY A 221 10.94 12.77 7.26
C GLY A 221 11.45 11.72 6.27
N SER A 222 12.77 11.44 6.28
CA SER A 222 13.44 10.53 5.35
C SER A 222 12.81 9.13 5.27
N VAL A 223 12.32 8.59 6.39
CA VAL A 223 11.62 7.30 6.42
C VAL A 223 10.29 7.38 5.66
N SER A 224 9.49 8.42 5.91
CA SER A 224 8.21 8.63 5.24
C SER A 224 8.39 8.82 3.74
N VAL A 225 9.41 9.57 3.34
CA VAL A 225 9.76 9.79 1.92
C VAL A 225 10.22 8.49 1.27
N ALA A 226 11.04 7.68 1.93
CA ALA A 226 11.45 6.37 1.44
C ALA A 226 10.25 5.46 1.22
N GLN A 227 9.33 5.38 2.18
CA GLN A 227 8.10 4.60 2.09
C GLN A 227 7.20 5.10 0.94
N LEU A 228 7.06 6.41 0.77
CA LEU A 228 6.30 7.01 -0.33
C LEU A 228 6.88 6.61 -1.69
N ILE A 229 8.18 6.83 -1.91
CA ILE A 229 8.83 6.52 -3.18
C ILE A 229 8.77 5.02 -3.48
N ALA A 230 9.06 4.17 -2.50
CA ALA A 230 9.03 2.72 -2.68
C ALA A 230 7.65 2.19 -3.08
N VAL A 231 6.59 2.68 -2.44
CA VAL A 231 5.22 2.18 -2.65
C VAL A 231 4.55 2.81 -3.86
N VAL A 232 4.75 4.11 -4.06
CA VAL A 232 4.12 4.85 -5.16
C VAL A 232 4.85 4.60 -6.49
N GLY A 233 6.18 4.54 -6.47
CA GLY A 233 7.04 4.42 -7.65
C GLY A 233 7.06 5.70 -8.49
N THR A 234 5.93 6.08 -9.07
CA THR A 234 5.78 7.34 -9.84
C THR A 234 4.45 8.03 -9.51
N PRO A 235 4.45 9.38 -9.41
CA PRO A 235 3.23 10.14 -9.12
C PRO A 235 2.27 10.17 -10.31
N HIS A 236 2.76 9.93 -11.54
CA HIS A 236 2.00 10.01 -12.78
C HIS A 236 0.97 8.90 -12.94
N ARG A 237 1.06 7.81 -12.16
CA ARG A 237 0.03 6.77 -12.08
C ARG A 237 -1.32 7.25 -11.55
N PHE A 238 -1.36 8.40 -10.89
CA PHE A 238 -2.59 9.01 -10.37
C PHE A 238 -3.01 10.20 -11.22
N ARG A 239 -4.16 10.11 -11.88
CA ARG A 239 -4.71 11.21 -12.70
C ARG A 239 -5.11 12.41 -11.84
N SER A 240 -5.63 12.17 -10.64
CA SER A 240 -6.13 13.20 -9.72
C SER A 240 -5.73 12.97 -8.27
N LYS A 241 -5.85 14.04 -7.44
CA LYS A 241 -5.67 13.95 -5.98
C LYS A 241 -6.67 12.98 -5.33
N GLN A 242 -7.88 12.85 -5.88
CA GLN A 242 -8.91 11.95 -5.37
C GLN A 242 -8.50 10.49 -5.54
N GLN A 243 -7.92 10.12 -6.68
CA GLN A 243 -7.37 8.76 -6.86
C GLN A 243 -6.24 8.48 -5.87
N PHE A 244 -5.36 9.46 -5.63
CA PHE A 244 -4.30 9.32 -4.65
C PHE A 244 -4.87 9.18 -3.22
N TRP A 245 -5.87 9.99 -2.84
CA TRP A 245 -6.55 9.84 -1.55
C TRP A 245 -7.20 8.48 -1.39
N THR A 246 -7.81 7.94 -2.44
CA THR A 246 -8.37 6.58 -2.43
C THR A 246 -7.29 5.54 -2.17
N TYR A 247 -6.17 5.65 -2.87
CA TYR A 247 -5.04 4.73 -2.74
C TYR A 247 -4.41 4.77 -1.33
N VAL A 248 -4.25 5.96 -0.76
CA VAL A 248 -3.68 6.14 0.59
C VAL A 248 -4.72 6.04 1.71
N GLY A 249 -5.98 5.74 1.41
CA GLY A 249 -7.04 5.51 2.40
C GLY A 249 -7.53 6.77 3.11
N LEU A 250 -7.45 7.91 2.45
CA LEU A 250 -7.97 9.19 2.95
C LEU A 250 -9.25 9.63 2.25
N ALA A 251 -9.70 8.92 1.21
CA ALA A 251 -10.97 9.20 0.53
C ALA A 251 -12.15 8.73 1.37
N VAL A 252 -13.23 9.51 1.34
CA VAL A 252 -14.53 9.14 1.91
C VAL A 252 -15.25 8.23 0.94
N VAL A 253 -15.89 7.18 1.47
CA VAL A 253 -16.83 6.34 0.72
C VAL A 253 -18.22 6.90 0.95
N THR A 254 -18.83 7.33 -0.14
CA THR A 254 -20.22 7.76 -0.17
C THR A 254 -21.07 6.67 -0.81
N ARG A 255 -22.28 6.50 -0.33
CA ARG A 255 -23.32 5.72 -1.02
C ARG A 255 -24.53 6.60 -1.18
N SER A 256 -24.96 6.77 -2.41
CA SER A 256 -26.27 7.26 -2.76
C SER A 256 -27.05 6.11 -3.37
N THR A 257 -28.30 5.98 -3.00
CA THR A 257 -29.30 5.13 -3.64
C THR A 257 -30.43 6.05 -4.06
N ALA A 258 -30.96 5.88 -5.25
CA ALA A 258 -31.96 6.75 -5.84
C ALA A 258 -31.48 8.20 -6.03
N ASP A 259 -30.49 8.37 -6.92
CA ASP A 259 -29.94 9.71 -7.25
C ASP A 259 -30.95 10.62 -7.98
N HIS A 260 -32.09 10.07 -8.42
CA HIS A 260 -33.17 10.78 -9.07
C HIS A 260 -34.52 10.44 -8.44
N GLU A 261 -35.41 11.42 -8.38
CA GLU A 261 -36.78 11.31 -7.92
C GLU A 261 -37.74 12.00 -8.92
N VAL A 262 -38.97 11.51 -9.01
CA VAL A 262 -39.99 12.15 -9.85
C VAL A 262 -40.78 13.12 -8.99
N VAL A 263 -40.66 14.42 -9.29
CA VAL A 263 -41.39 15.49 -8.60
C VAL A 263 -42.30 16.15 -9.64
N ALA A 264 -43.62 16.10 -9.39
CA ALA A 264 -44.62 16.64 -10.31
C ALA A 264 -44.50 16.13 -11.77
N GLY A 265 -44.21 14.82 -11.94
CA GLY A 265 -44.04 14.19 -13.25
C GLY A 265 -42.68 14.47 -13.95
N VAL A 266 -41.78 15.23 -13.33
CA VAL A 266 -40.48 15.55 -13.88
C VAL A 266 -39.38 14.83 -13.11
N LEU A 267 -38.50 14.11 -13.82
CA LEU A 267 -37.34 13.45 -13.24
C LEU A 267 -36.32 14.52 -12.79
N ARG A 268 -36.08 14.62 -11.50
CA ARG A 268 -35.09 15.55 -10.92
C ARG A 268 -34.07 14.79 -10.10
N ARG A 269 -32.86 15.38 -9.98
CA ARG A 269 -31.83 14.82 -9.08
C ARG A 269 -32.30 14.96 -7.63
N SER A 270 -32.25 13.88 -6.89
CA SER A 270 -32.64 13.87 -5.47
C SER A 270 -31.75 14.79 -4.64
N GLN A 271 -32.37 15.61 -3.81
CA GLN A 271 -31.66 16.50 -2.86
C GLN A 271 -31.28 15.79 -1.56
N ARG A 272 -31.56 14.47 -1.44
CA ARG A 272 -31.23 13.71 -0.23
C ARG A 272 -29.73 13.76 0.06
N PRO A 273 -29.34 14.02 1.32
CA PRO A 273 -27.93 14.06 1.67
C PRO A 273 -27.27 12.70 1.44
N VAL A 274 -26.15 12.72 0.73
CA VAL A 274 -25.36 11.51 0.44
C VAL A 274 -24.85 10.91 1.75
N SER A 275 -25.22 9.66 2.04
CA SER A 275 -24.76 9.00 3.26
C SER A 275 -23.28 8.67 3.18
N THR A 276 -22.51 9.07 4.21
CA THR A 276 -21.07 8.86 4.30
C THR A 276 -20.77 7.64 5.15
N ARG A 277 -20.10 6.63 4.57
CA ARG A 277 -19.72 5.38 5.29
C ARG A 277 -18.30 5.37 5.84
N GLY A 278 -17.69 6.53 6.05
CA GLY A 278 -16.33 6.65 6.54
C GLY A 278 -15.27 6.56 5.43
N LEU A 279 -14.07 6.17 5.78
CA LEU A 279 -12.94 6.12 4.86
C LEU A 279 -12.87 4.79 4.09
N ASN A 280 -12.31 4.84 2.87
CA ASN A 280 -12.04 3.65 2.08
C ASN A 280 -11.21 2.63 2.88
N ARG A 281 -11.70 1.38 2.93
CA ARG A 281 -11.03 0.27 3.63
C ARG A 281 -10.02 -0.46 2.74
N ASN A 282 -10.21 -0.46 1.42
CA ASN A 282 -9.26 -1.03 0.47
C ASN A 282 -8.22 0.03 0.07
N HIS A 283 -7.11 0.09 0.80
CA HIS A 283 -6.08 1.11 0.64
C HIS A 283 -4.70 0.61 1.09
N ASN A 284 -3.67 1.37 0.79
CA ASN A 284 -2.33 1.11 1.30
C ASN A 284 -2.20 1.59 2.75
N HIS A 285 -2.10 0.64 3.69
CA HIS A 285 -2.03 0.91 5.13
C HIS A 285 -0.78 1.69 5.54
N LEU A 286 0.36 1.42 4.88
CA LEU A 286 1.63 2.10 5.15
C LEU A 286 1.52 3.59 4.85
N LEU A 287 1.03 3.94 3.66
CA LEU A 287 0.88 5.34 3.25
C LEU A 287 -0.17 6.08 4.07
N LYS A 288 -1.27 5.42 4.45
CA LYS A 288 -2.24 6.00 5.39
C LYS A 288 -1.58 6.39 6.71
N ARG A 289 -0.75 5.50 7.26
CA ARG A 289 0.03 5.76 8.47
C ARG A 289 0.98 6.95 8.30
N VAL A 290 1.70 7.02 7.17
CA VAL A 290 2.60 8.13 6.84
C VAL A 290 1.87 9.48 6.91
N PHE A 291 0.76 9.63 6.16
CA PHE A 291 0.04 10.90 6.13
C PHE A 291 -0.70 11.24 7.43
N LYS A 292 -1.23 10.25 8.14
CA LYS A 292 -1.83 10.49 9.45
C LYS A 292 -0.81 10.96 10.49
N ASN A 293 0.37 10.36 10.52
CA ASN A 293 1.44 10.78 11.44
C ASN A 293 1.97 12.17 11.07
N ALA A 294 2.20 12.45 9.80
CA ALA A 294 2.58 13.78 9.33
C ALA A 294 1.54 14.84 9.70
N ALA A 295 0.24 14.54 9.51
CA ALA A 295 -0.84 15.45 9.87
C ALA A 295 -0.92 15.69 11.38
N THR A 296 -0.73 14.66 12.21
CA THR A 296 -0.68 14.83 13.67
C THR A 296 0.40 15.85 14.05
N SER A 297 1.61 15.73 13.51
CA SER A 297 2.69 16.69 13.76
C SER A 297 2.40 18.06 13.15
N ALA A 298 1.77 18.12 11.99
CA ALA A 298 1.45 19.37 11.27
C ALA A 298 0.35 20.20 11.96
N CYS A 299 -0.51 19.59 12.75
CA CYS A 299 -1.52 20.28 13.56
C CYS A 299 -0.91 21.04 14.75
N HIS A 300 0.30 20.66 15.20
CA HIS A 300 0.97 21.33 16.32
C HIS A 300 1.91 22.45 15.88
N SER A 301 2.51 22.37 14.68
CA SER A 301 3.47 23.38 14.21
C SER A 301 3.64 23.34 12.69
N GLY A 302 4.01 24.49 12.12
CA GLY A 302 4.31 24.66 10.69
C GLY A 302 3.12 25.19 9.88
N PRO A 303 3.24 25.26 8.54
CA PRO A 303 2.32 26.00 7.66
C PRO A 303 0.90 25.44 7.57
N PHE A 304 0.64 24.26 8.16
CA PHE A 304 -0.69 23.64 8.18
C PHE A 304 -1.45 23.89 9.49
N LYS A 305 -0.76 24.39 10.54
CA LYS A 305 -1.35 24.61 11.87
C LYS A 305 -2.50 25.61 11.83
N ALA A 306 -2.30 26.80 11.24
CA ALA A 306 -3.34 27.82 11.14
C ALA A 306 -4.63 27.28 10.49
N GLY A 307 -4.49 26.50 9.40
CA GLY A 307 -5.64 25.87 8.76
C GLY A 307 -6.33 24.81 9.62
N TYR A 308 -5.62 24.13 10.52
CA TYR A 308 -6.21 23.23 11.51
C TYR A 308 -6.97 24.02 12.58
N ASP A 309 -6.35 25.03 13.17
CA ASP A 309 -6.92 25.84 14.25
C ASP A 309 -8.23 26.52 13.83
N VAL A 310 -8.27 27.13 12.62
CA VAL A 310 -9.48 27.74 12.06
C VAL A 310 -10.64 26.74 11.94
N ARG A 311 -10.38 25.50 11.54
CA ARG A 311 -11.43 24.48 11.41
C ARG A 311 -11.99 24.04 12.75
N VAL A 312 -11.09 23.87 13.73
CA VAL A 312 -11.52 23.51 15.09
C VAL A 312 -12.31 24.68 15.72
N ALA A 313 -11.87 25.91 15.55
CA ALA A 313 -12.59 27.09 16.02
C ALA A 313 -13.99 27.26 15.39
N ARG A 314 -14.16 26.77 14.14
CA ARG A 314 -15.47 26.71 13.46
C ARG A 314 -16.33 25.50 13.88
N GLY A 315 -15.98 24.78 14.94
CA GLY A 315 -16.75 23.66 15.49
C GLY A 315 -16.48 22.31 14.83
N MET A 316 -15.48 22.19 13.91
CA MET A 316 -15.13 20.89 13.35
C MET A 316 -14.44 20.02 14.41
N ALA A 317 -14.89 18.77 14.58
CA ALA A 317 -14.23 17.83 15.48
C ALA A 317 -12.72 17.72 15.17
N PRO A 318 -11.83 17.76 16.21
CA PRO A 318 -10.38 17.74 16.01
C PRO A 318 -9.86 16.57 15.17
N SER A 319 -10.53 15.41 15.25
CA SER A 319 -10.20 14.24 14.44
C SER A 319 -10.48 14.45 12.94
N LEU A 320 -11.58 15.11 12.59
CA LEU A 320 -11.95 15.46 11.22
C LEU A 320 -11.08 16.58 10.65
N ALA A 321 -10.78 17.59 11.47
CA ALA A 321 -9.84 18.66 11.11
C ALA A 321 -8.46 18.06 10.78
N ARG A 322 -7.95 17.14 11.60
CA ARG A 322 -6.68 16.42 11.37
C ARG A 322 -6.72 15.58 10.08
N LEU A 323 -7.82 14.92 9.81
CA LEU A 323 -8.01 14.17 8.56
C LEU A 323 -7.96 15.10 7.33
N THR A 324 -8.52 16.29 7.45
CA THR A 324 -8.47 17.31 6.38
C THR A 324 -7.03 17.75 6.14
N ILE A 325 -6.23 17.96 7.20
CA ILE A 325 -4.79 18.23 7.06
C ILE A 325 -4.06 17.08 6.41
N ALA A 326 -4.37 15.83 6.74
CA ALA A 326 -3.77 14.66 6.09
C ALA A 326 -4.05 14.63 4.58
N ARG A 327 -5.27 14.98 4.14
CA ARG A 327 -5.63 15.11 2.73
C ARG A 327 -4.90 16.25 2.03
N GLN A 328 -4.76 17.38 2.69
CA GLN A 328 -3.99 18.52 2.16
C GLN A 328 -2.52 18.15 1.98
N LEU A 329 -1.90 17.51 2.98
CA LEU A 329 -0.53 17.02 2.89
C LEU A 329 -0.36 16.03 1.73
N ALA A 330 -1.27 15.06 1.59
CA ALA A 330 -1.22 14.10 0.50
C ALA A 330 -1.35 14.77 -0.88
N ALA A 331 -2.28 15.72 -1.03
CA ALA A 331 -2.45 16.47 -2.28
C ALA A 331 -1.22 17.33 -2.62
N THR A 332 -0.66 18.02 -1.63
CA THR A 332 0.57 18.82 -1.77
C THR A 332 1.75 17.93 -2.17
N THR A 333 1.91 16.79 -1.50
CA THR A 333 2.96 15.79 -1.81
C THR A 333 2.87 15.31 -3.26
N LEU A 334 1.66 14.95 -3.72
CA LEU A 334 1.44 14.52 -5.09
C LEU A 334 1.75 15.64 -6.10
N ALA A 335 1.32 16.87 -5.83
CA ALA A 335 1.53 18.01 -6.72
C ALA A 335 3.02 18.34 -6.85
N ILE A 336 3.74 18.43 -5.73
CA ILE A 336 5.20 18.65 -5.68
C ILE A 336 5.94 17.57 -6.46
N TRP A 337 5.60 16.31 -6.23
CA TRP A 337 6.24 15.19 -6.92
C TRP A 337 6.00 15.21 -8.43
N LYS A 338 4.78 15.57 -8.88
CA LYS A 338 4.46 15.65 -10.31
C LYS A 338 5.20 16.79 -11.02
N ARG A 339 5.40 17.93 -10.32
CA ARG A 339 6.06 19.09 -10.89
C ARG A 339 7.58 19.03 -10.81
N GLY A 340 8.13 18.18 -9.92
CA GLY A 340 9.57 18.13 -9.66
C GLY A 340 10.09 19.40 -8.99
N GLU A 341 9.31 20.01 -8.11
CA GLU A 341 9.64 21.26 -7.43
C GLU A 341 9.60 21.11 -5.90
N GLN A 342 10.19 22.08 -5.18
CA GLN A 342 10.17 22.09 -3.72
C GLN A 342 8.86 22.73 -3.19
N PHE A 343 8.56 22.44 -1.93
CA PHE A 343 7.42 23.02 -1.24
C PHE A 343 7.61 24.53 -1.03
N ASP A 344 6.64 25.31 -1.51
CA ASP A 344 6.55 26.75 -1.31
C ASP A 344 5.37 27.08 -0.38
N PRO A 345 5.63 27.63 0.83
CA PRO A 345 4.58 28.03 1.75
C PRO A 345 3.67 29.14 1.22
N GLU A 346 4.19 30.08 0.41
CA GLU A 346 3.44 31.25 -0.07
C GLU A 346 2.39 30.86 -1.11
N ARG A 347 2.69 29.93 -2.02
CA ARG A 347 1.69 29.37 -2.94
C ARG A 347 0.49 28.74 -2.23
N LYS A 348 0.69 28.23 -1.01
CA LYS A 348 -0.39 27.68 -0.21
C LYS A 348 -1.30 28.74 0.39
N LYS A 349 -0.78 29.91 0.75
CA LYS A 349 -1.58 31.03 1.26
C LYS A 349 -2.52 31.57 0.19
N GLN A 350 -2.04 31.69 -1.06
CA GLN A 350 -2.85 32.12 -2.21
C GLN A 350 -3.99 31.18 -2.57
N GLN A 351 -3.88 29.87 -2.30
CA GLN A 351 -4.96 28.88 -2.54
C GLN A 351 -5.98 28.79 -1.40
N ALA A 352 -5.73 29.44 -0.28
CA ALA A 352 -6.57 29.43 0.92
C ALA A 352 -7.33 30.75 1.12
N ALA A 353 -6.96 31.82 0.39
CA ALA A 353 -7.68 33.07 0.25
C ALA A 353 -8.68 32.99 -0.92
#